data_f1b6285febcc3d69ac62368903a529bb
#
_entry.id   f1b6285febcc3d69ac62368903a529bb
#
_cell.length_a   1.000
_cell.length_b   1.000
_cell.length_c   1.000
_cell.angle_alpha   90.00
_cell.angle_beta   90.00
_cell.angle_gamma   90.00
#
_symmetry.space_group_name_H-M   'P 1'
#
loop_
_entity.id
_entity.type
_entity.pdbx_description
1 polymer ?
#
loop_
_entity_poly.entity_id
_entity_poly.type
_entity_poly.pdbx_seq_one_letter_code
_entity_poly.pdbx_strand_id
1 'polypeptide(L)'
;MKARILIFLTIAALSGCTNGNTTKNPTRNHSHELLTDAELSVTQTTSGKVAGYIDDGIFTYKGIPYAKAERFMPPVPADSWDGIRSCRAYGPTCPQGKRTGWYSDEMAFSFSWDDGFADEDCLRLNIWTPGINDGRKRPVMVWLHGGGYSAGSGQELPSYDGRNLADKGDVVVVTLNHRLNVLGFLDLSAYGEKYAYSGNAGLLDIVAALDWVEANIGSFGGDAGNVTIFGQSGGGGKVSTLLATPSAKGKFHKAIVQSGSMLKTMESRWSRRIGAAVVEELGITPGRIDELHAMPYEKLLAAGEKAIAKVRKEADKAGFVSFIFGWAPTVDGSVLPRQPFSPDAPEQSKDVPMMIGTTIHEFSMSTYVPQLRTIDKSGAIEYLRTKYGERTEEFLRLFEKTYPDYQAKDLIDTDFTFRPSAIEQAVIKARQGGAPVYTYMFAWESPVLDGILRSTHCMEIPFVFNNADIHASMTGGGKDALELADRMSQAWINFARTGDPNTKDLPQWPVYNCSEGAAMIFNNDCEVRYNHDKELIKFIRQFPTRGF
;
A
#
# COMPACT_ATOMS: atom_id res chain seq x y z
N MET A 1 -20.84 47.48 -35.04
CA MET A 1 -21.10 48.45 -33.95
C MET A 1 -20.47 47.86 -32.66
N LYS A 2 -19.41 48.51 -32.19
CA LYS A 2 -18.64 48.13 -31.00
C LYS A 2 -19.25 48.86 -29.78
N ALA A 3 -19.62 48.15 -28.75
CA ALA A 3 -19.92 48.74 -27.45
C ALA A 3 -18.81 48.36 -26.47
N ARG A 4 -18.05 49.35 -26.02
CA ARG A 4 -17.08 49.29 -24.92
C ARG A 4 -17.82 49.67 -23.65
N ILE A 5 -17.73 48.79 -22.61
CA ILE A 5 -18.17 49.15 -21.27
C ILE A 5 -16.91 49.49 -20.45
N LEU A 6 -16.92 50.74 -19.96
CA LEU A 6 -15.90 51.30 -19.07
C LEU A 6 -16.38 51.09 -17.63
N ILE A 7 -15.59 50.47 -16.79
CA ILE A 7 -15.86 50.38 -15.34
C ILE A 7 -14.87 51.30 -14.61
N PHE A 8 -15.40 52.28 -13.87
CA PHE A 8 -14.65 53.18 -13.00
C PHE A 8 -14.31 52.51 -11.69
N LEU A 9 -13.04 52.54 -11.31
CA LEU A 9 -12.58 52.26 -9.92
C LEU A 9 -12.64 53.57 -9.12
N THR A 10 -13.35 53.54 -8.01
CA THR A 10 -13.27 54.58 -6.96
C THR A 10 -12.40 54.06 -5.83
N ILE A 11 -11.31 54.78 -5.56
CA ILE A 11 -10.42 54.57 -4.42
C ILE A 11 -10.94 55.43 -3.28
N ALA A 12 -11.24 54.83 -2.13
CA ALA A 12 -11.44 55.51 -0.88
C ALA A 12 -10.31 55.14 0.11
N ALA A 13 -9.48 56.13 0.42
CA ALA A 13 -8.47 56.05 1.45
C ALA A 13 -9.09 56.36 2.82
N LEU A 14 -8.90 55.49 3.79
CA LEU A 14 -9.14 55.80 5.20
C LEU A 14 -7.90 55.42 6.02
N SER A 15 -7.22 56.44 6.52
CA SER A 15 -6.14 56.31 7.50
C SER A 15 -6.73 56.10 8.89
N GLY A 16 -6.20 55.12 9.62
CA GLY A 16 -6.47 54.91 11.03
C GLY A 16 -5.31 54.17 11.68
N CYS A 17 -4.47 54.91 12.40
CA CYS A 17 -3.42 54.34 13.27
C CYS A 17 -4.02 53.77 14.53
N THR A 18 -3.71 52.51 14.85
CA THR A 18 -3.65 52.04 16.25
C THR A 18 -2.52 51.02 16.38
N ASN A 19 -1.60 51.32 17.30
CA ASN A 19 -0.53 50.44 17.74
C ASN A 19 -1.12 49.24 18.51
N GLY A 20 -0.81 48.03 18.04
CA GLY A 20 -1.06 46.79 18.76
C GLY A 20 0.06 45.81 18.43
N ASN A 21 0.93 45.53 19.38
CA ASN A 21 1.93 44.49 19.34
C ASN A 21 1.24 43.13 19.18
N THR A 22 1.22 42.59 17.97
CA THR A 22 0.87 41.18 17.73
C THR A 22 2.11 40.46 17.23
N THR A 23 2.55 39.51 18.02
CA THR A 23 3.54 38.50 17.64
C THR A 23 3.16 37.87 16.32
N LYS A 24 3.93 38.16 15.28
CA LYS A 24 3.76 37.57 13.95
C LYS A 24 4.11 36.09 14.06
N ASN A 25 3.12 35.21 13.98
CA ASN A 25 3.31 33.88 13.47
C ASN A 25 3.87 34.00 12.04
N PRO A 26 4.94 33.30 11.68
CA PRO A 26 5.38 33.24 10.28
C PRO A 26 4.41 32.34 9.52
N THR A 27 3.32 32.90 8.99
CA THR A 27 2.58 32.26 7.90
C THR A 27 3.56 32.18 6.73
N ARG A 28 3.92 30.97 6.34
CA ARG A 28 4.60 30.68 5.08
C ARG A 28 3.73 31.21 3.94
N ASN A 29 3.97 32.44 3.50
CA ASN A 29 3.58 32.91 2.17
C ASN A 29 4.57 32.31 1.17
N HIS A 30 4.54 30.99 0.96
CA HIS A 30 5.12 30.40 -0.24
C HIS A 30 4.08 30.55 -1.35
N SER A 31 4.36 31.41 -2.33
CA SER A 31 3.66 31.35 -3.61
C SER A 31 3.97 29.97 -4.19
N HIS A 32 2.96 29.11 -4.28
CA HIS A 32 3.06 27.81 -4.95
C HIS A 32 3.47 28.05 -6.41
N GLU A 33 4.61 27.50 -6.84
CA GLU A 33 5.14 27.67 -8.19
C GLU A 33 4.95 26.40 -9.01
N LEU A 34 4.20 26.51 -10.10
CA LEU A 34 3.99 25.44 -11.07
C LEU A 34 4.60 25.83 -12.42
N LEU A 35 5.67 25.12 -12.84
CA LEU A 35 6.31 25.29 -14.13
C LEU A 35 5.91 24.16 -15.08
N THR A 36 5.34 24.49 -16.21
CA THR A 36 4.80 23.54 -17.19
C THR A 36 5.52 23.53 -18.54
N ASP A 37 6.59 24.31 -18.66
CA ASP A 37 7.43 24.33 -19.87
C ASP A 37 8.03 22.92 -20.10
N ALA A 38 7.77 22.39 -21.30
CA ALA A 38 8.19 21.05 -21.62
C ALA A 38 9.72 20.90 -21.65
N GLU A 39 10.45 21.94 -22.06
CA GLU A 39 11.92 21.86 -22.18
C GLU A 39 12.58 21.69 -20.81
N LEU A 40 12.01 22.28 -19.76
CA LEU A 40 12.56 22.20 -18.40
C LEU A 40 12.45 20.80 -17.79
N SER A 41 11.46 20.00 -18.21
CA SER A 41 11.13 18.71 -17.62
C SER A 41 11.35 17.52 -18.56
N VAL A 42 12.09 17.70 -19.67
CA VAL A 42 12.36 16.60 -20.60
C VAL A 42 13.47 15.69 -20.07
N THR A 43 13.19 14.39 -20.03
CA THR A 43 14.21 13.37 -19.77
C THR A 43 14.05 12.17 -20.71
N GLN A 44 15.09 11.34 -20.81
CA GLN A 44 15.15 10.19 -21.71
C GLN A 44 14.82 8.92 -20.95
N THR A 45 13.94 8.09 -21.53
CA THR A 45 13.73 6.69 -21.12
C THR A 45 14.18 5.74 -22.23
N THR A 46 14.22 4.45 -21.91
CA THR A 46 14.52 3.39 -22.91
C THR A 46 13.52 3.34 -24.06
N SER A 47 12.27 3.79 -23.84
CA SER A 47 11.21 3.79 -24.85
C SER A 47 11.07 5.11 -25.62
N GLY A 48 11.63 6.23 -25.11
CA GLY A 48 11.54 7.55 -25.73
C GLY A 48 11.64 8.68 -24.70
N LYS A 49 11.53 9.93 -25.18
CA LYS A 49 11.55 11.11 -24.29
C LYS A 49 10.20 11.32 -23.62
N VAL A 50 10.23 11.75 -22.37
CA VAL A 50 9.05 12.15 -21.60
C VAL A 50 9.20 13.57 -21.07
N ALA A 51 8.07 14.30 -20.95
CA ALA A 51 8.00 15.60 -20.29
C ALA A 51 6.92 15.60 -19.23
N GLY A 52 7.28 15.98 -18.02
CA GLY A 52 6.39 16.21 -16.89
C GLY A 52 6.09 17.68 -16.66
N TYR A 53 6.10 18.08 -15.39
CA TYR A 53 6.04 19.45 -14.90
C TYR A 53 6.88 19.58 -13.63
N ILE A 54 7.09 20.80 -13.17
CA ILE A 54 7.81 21.07 -11.91
C ILE A 54 6.82 21.75 -10.95
N ASP A 55 6.67 21.19 -9.77
CA ASP A 55 5.76 21.65 -8.73
C ASP A 55 6.60 21.95 -7.47
N ASP A 56 6.73 23.25 -7.15
CA ASP A 56 7.61 23.74 -6.07
C ASP A 56 9.01 23.11 -6.09
N GLY A 57 9.63 23.06 -7.28
CA GLY A 57 10.96 22.51 -7.49
C GLY A 57 11.03 20.98 -7.67
N ILE A 58 9.93 20.26 -7.49
CA ILE A 58 9.87 18.80 -7.66
C ILE A 58 9.38 18.45 -9.07
N PHE A 59 10.22 17.75 -9.82
CA PHE A 59 9.89 17.20 -11.12
C PHE A 59 8.89 16.07 -10.97
N THR A 60 7.74 16.22 -11.62
CA THR A 60 6.60 15.28 -11.51
C THR A 60 6.25 14.72 -12.87
N TYR A 61 6.22 13.40 -12.96
CA TYR A 61 5.82 12.66 -14.15
C TYR A 61 4.71 11.69 -13.79
N LYS A 62 3.63 11.70 -14.55
CA LYS A 62 2.44 10.86 -14.33
C LYS A 62 2.12 10.04 -15.57
N GLY A 63 1.76 8.78 -15.39
CA GLY A 63 1.29 7.90 -16.47
C GLY A 63 2.37 7.45 -17.46
N ILE A 64 3.63 7.32 -17.05
CA ILE A 64 4.69 6.75 -17.90
C ILE A 64 4.41 5.27 -18.15
N PRO A 65 4.32 4.80 -19.42
CA PRO A 65 4.18 3.38 -19.71
C PRO A 65 5.50 2.64 -19.41
N TYR A 66 5.44 1.64 -18.55
CA TYR A 66 6.60 0.82 -18.23
C TYR A 66 6.59 -0.53 -18.97
N ALA A 67 5.40 -1.01 -19.32
CA ALA A 67 5.19 -2.24 -20.06
C ALA A 67 3.83 -2.20 -20.79
N LYS A 68 3.57 -3.21 -21.62
CA LYS A 68 2.25 -3.55 -22.15
C LYS A 68 1.99 -5.03 -21.97
N ALA A 69 0.72 -5.44 -21.93
CA ALA A 69 0.36 -6.84 -21.79
C ALA A 69 -0.97 -7.14 -22.47
N GLU A 70 -1.07 -8.31 -23.09
CA GLU A 70 -2.35 -8.91 -23.42
C GLU A 70 -2.94 -9.60 -22.19
N ARG A 71 -4.25 -9.81 -22.17
CA ARG A 71 -4.91 -10.54 -21.06
C ARG A 71 -4.23 -11.88 -20.82
N PHE A 72 -4.00 -12.21 -19.55
CA PHE A 72 -3.45 -13.49 -19.07
C PHE A 72 -2.01 -13.78 -19.51
N MET A 73 -1.41 -12.92 -20.35
CA MET A 73 -0.04 -13.09 -20.81
C MET A 73 0.94 -12.32 -19.92
N PRO A 74 2.22 -12.76 -19.84
CA PRO A 74 3.28 -11.98 -19.24
C PRO A 74 3.39 -10.59 -19.88
N PRO A 75 3.79 -9.56 -19.12
CA PRO A 75 4.06 -8.24 -19.68
C PRO A 75 5.29 -8.28 -20.59
N VAL A 76 5.30 -7.38 -21.57
CA VAL A 76 6.43 -7.13 -22.46
C VAL A 76 6.81 -5.64 -22.40
N PRO A 77 8.02 -5.23 -22.75
CA PRO A 77 8.43 -3.83 -22.76
C PRO A 77 7.43 -2.93 -23.50
N ALA A 78 7.24 -1.72 -23.01
CA ALA A 78 6.43 -0.71 -23.69
C ALA A 78 6.99 -0.41 -25.07
N ASP A 79 6.10 -0.08 -26.03
CA ASP A 79 6.54 0.34 -27.36
C ASP A 79 7.35 1.63 -27.29
N SER A 80 8.34 1.75 -28.16
CA SER A 80 9.09 2.99 -28.33
C SER A 80 8.23 4.04 -29.06
N TRP A 81 8.52 5.30 -28.79
CA TRP A 81 7.88 6.44 -29.48
C TRP A 81 8.89 7.47 -29.92
N ASP A 82 8.56 8.16 -31.00
CA ASP A 82 9.28 9.31 -31.48
C ASP A 82 8.79 10.60 -30.79
N GLY A 83 9.67 11.61 -30.71
CA GLY A 83 9.34 12.90 -30.11
C GLY A 83 9.28 12.85 -28.57
N ILE A 84 8.49 13.75 -28.00
CA ILE A 84 8.34 13.91 -26.55
C ILE A 84 6.92 13.53 -26.14
N ARG A 85 6.79 12.51 -25.29
CA ARG A 85 5.51 12.10 -24.72
C ARG A 85 5.18 12.95 -23.50
N SER A 86 3.97 13.52 -23.47
CA SER A 86 3.47 14.22 -22.28
C SER A 86 3.12 13.22 -21.17
N CYS A 87 3.71 13.43 -19.99
CA CYS A 87 3.49 12.66 -18.77
C CYS A 87 3.07 13.60 -17.63
N ARG A 88 2.04 14.43 -17.86
CA ARG A 88 1.54 15.44 -16.92
C ARG A 88 0.26 15.02 -16.19
N ALA A 89 -0.41 13.96 -16.64
CA ALA A 89 -1.64 13.43 -16.06
C ALA A 89 -1.48 11.95 -15.75
N TYR A 90 -2.18 11.49 -14.74
CA TYR A 90 -2.23 10.06 -14.42
C TYR A 90 -2.74 9.25 -15.61
N GLY A 91 -2.17 8.07 -15.78
CA GLY A 91 -2.64 7.08 -16.74
C GLY A 91 -3.87 6.32 -16.21
N PRO A 92 -4.40 5.38 -17.03
CA PRO A 92 -5.52 4.56 -16.63
C PRO A 92 -5.16 3.66 -15.43
N THR A 93 -6.17 3.39 -14.60
CA THR A 93 -6.14 2.35 -13.57
C THR A 93 -6.55 1.02 -14.19
N CYS A 94 -6.14 -0.11 -13.56
CA CYS A 94 -6.64 -1.40 -13.98
C CYS A 94 -8.16 -1.49 -13.79
N PRO A 95 -8.92 -2.05 -14.75
CA PRO A 95 -10.33 -2.31 -14.56
C PRO A 95 -10.60 -3.09 -13.26
N GLN A 96 -11.55 -2.60 -12.49
CA GLN A 96 -11.91 -3.15 -11.18
C GLN A 96 -13.42 -2.99 -10.96
N GLY A 97 -13.98 -3.66 -9.97
CA GLY A 97 -15.40 -3.58 -9.66
C GLY A 97 -15.81 -2.16 -9.24
N LYS A 98 -17.10 -1.88 -9.32
CA LYS A 98 -17.63 -0.59 -8.87
C LYS A 98 -17.37 -0.41 -7.38
N ARG A 99 -16.73 0.72 -7.02
CA ARG A 99 -16.40 1.11 -5.64
C ARG A 99 -15.84 -0.04 -4.81
N THR A 100 -14.59 -0.28 -4.99
CA THR A 100 -13.89 -1.30 -4.25
C THR A 100 -13.63 -0.83 -2.82
N GLY A 101 -14.45 -1.27 -1.88
CA GLY A 101 -13.98 -1.43 -0.52
C GLY A 101 -14.51 -0.49 0.54
N TRP A 102 -15.26 0.57 0.26
CA TRP A 102 -15.73 1.46 1.31
C TRP A 102 -17.25 1.47 1.37
N TYR A 103 -17.79 0.93 2.47
CA TYR A 103 -19.22 0.63 2.60
C TYR A 103 -20.01 1.72 3.31
N SER A 104 -19.40 2.82 3.74
CA SER A 104 -20.05 3.93 4.42
C SER A 104 -19.63 5.29 3.89
N ASP A 105 -20.50 6.28 4.11
CA ASP A 105 -20.25 7.68 3.77
C ASP A 105 -19.04 8.24 4.50
N GLU A 106 -18.89 7.87 5.77
CA GLU A 106 -17.73 8.29 6.59
C GLU A 106 -16.40 7.78 6.01
N MET A 107 -16.38 6.54 5.53
CA MET A 107 -15.17 5.99 4.91
C MET A 107 -14.89 6.64 3.55
N ALA A 108 -15.94 6.88 2.75
CA ALA A 108 -15.81 7.58 1.46
C ALA A 108 -15.25 9.00 1.66
N PHE A 109 -15.77 9.74 2.66
CA PHE A 109 -15.28 11.07 3.03
C PHE A 109 -13.80 11.02 3.46
N SER A 110 -13.48 10.10 4.36
CA SER A 110 -12.14 10.04 4.98
C SER A 110 -11.06 9.65 3.98
N PHE A 111 -11.33 8.68 3.14
CA PHE A 111 -10.34 8.19 2.17
C PHE A 111 -10.24 9.07 0.92
N SER A 112 -11.25 9.89 0.60
CA SER A 112 -11.26 10.75 -0.61
C SER A 112 -10.81 10.00 -1.86
N TRP A 113 -11.38 8.80 -2.06
CA TRP A 113 -10.95 7.85 -3.08
C TRP A 113 -11.10 8.41 -4.49
N ASP A 114 -10.02 8.40 -5.26
CA ASP A 114 -10.03 8.72 -6.69
C ASP A 114 -9.97 7.41 -7.51
N ASP A 115 -11.08 7.03 -8.12
CA ASP A 115 -11.13 5.86 -8.99
C ASP A 115 -10.37 6.06 -10.32
N GLY A 116 -10.07 7.31 -10.71
CA GLY A 116 -9.47 7.65 -12.01
C GLY A 116 -10.35 7.22 -13.18
N PHE A 117 -9.74 6.87 -14.31
CA PHE A 117 -10.40 6.19 -15.42
C PHE A 117 -9.74 4.84 -15.66
N ALA A 118 -10.54 3.81 -15.98
CA ALA A 118 -10.08 2.44 -16.12
C ALA A 118 -9.85 2.05 -17.57
N ASP A 119 -8.72 1.37 -17.83
CA ASP A 119 -8.40 0.75 -19.11
C ASP A 119 -7.46 -0.45 -18.87
N GLU A 120 -7.48 -1.45 -19.75
CA GLU A 120 -6.58 -2.60 -19.65
C GLU A 120 -5.13 -2.23 -19.99
N ASP A 121 -4.89 -1.13 -20.72
CA ASP A 121 -3.58 -0.53 -20.92
C ASP A 121 -3.13 0.28 -19.68
N CYS A 122 -3.19 -0.35 -18.51
CA CYS A 122 -2.96 0.26 -17.20
C CYS A 122 -1.52 0.17 -16.68
N LEU A 123 -0.60 -0.44 -17.40
CA LEU A 123 0.77 -0.64 -16.92
C LEU A 123 1.56 0.68 -16.97
N ARG A 124 1.25 1.55 -16.01
CA ARG A 124 1.75 2.92 -15.87
C ARG A 124 2.41 3.14 -14.51
N LEU A 125 3.40 4.02 -14.49
CA LEU A 125 4.02 4.48 -13.24
C LEU A 125 4.08 6.01 -13.21
N ASN A 126 4.26 6.55 -12.00
CA ASN A 126 4.39 7.96 -11.71
C ASN A 126 5.69 8.19 -10.95
N ILE A 127 6.34 9.36 -11.14
CA ILE A 127 7.63 9.70 -10.53
C ILE A 127 7.59 11.12 -9.99
N TRP A 128 8.11 11.30 -8.78
CA TRP A 128 8.45 12.59 -8.17
C TRP A 128 9.92 12.58 -7.78
N THR A 129 10.65 13.63 -8.20
CA THR A 129 12.10 13.71 -7.96
C THR A 129 12.56 15.17 -7.85
N PRO A 130 13.52 15.47 -6.95
CA PRO A 130 14.13 16.79 -6.84
C PRO A 130 14.99 17.18 -8.04
N GLY A 131 15.35 16.26 -8.94
CA GLY A 131 16.19 16.59 -10.10
C GLY A 131 16.28 15.49 -11.13
N ILE A 132 16.50 15.88 -12.37
CA ILE A 132 16.64 14.99 -13.53
C ILE A 132 17.99 15.24 -14.21
N ASN A 133 18.54 14.23 -14.85
CA ASN A 133 19.78 14.34 -15.66
C ASN A 133 20.97 14.98 -14.90
N ASP A 134 20.94 14.99 -13.56
CA ASP A 134 21.90 15.68 -12.69
C ASP A 134 23.05 14.76 -12.19
N GLY A 135 23.00 13.47 -12.57
CA GLY A 135 24.00 12.46 -12.19
C GLY A 135 24.00 12.10 -10.70
N ARG A 136 23.04 12.62 -9.91
CA ARG A 136 22.89 12.25 -8.50
C ARG A 136 22.33 10.83 -8.39
N LYS A 137 22.64 10.22 -7.25
CA LYS A 137 22.21 8.84 -6.92
C LYS A 137 21.32 8.88 -5.68
N ARG A 138 20.07 9.36 -5.86
CA ARG A 138 19.08 9.43 -4.78
C ARG A 138 18.51 8.04 -4.47
N PRO A 139 18.24 7.71 -3.21
CA PRO A 139 17.44 6.53 -2.89
C PRO A 139 16.11 6.56 -3.64
N VAL A 140 15.68 5.39 -4.12
CA VAL A 140 14.42 5.23 -4.84
C VAL A 140 13.43 4.51 -3.94
N MET A 141 12.22 5.05 -3.79
CA MET A 141 11.14 4.48 -2.99
C MET A 141 9.98 4.11 -3.92
N VAL A 142 9.73 2.81 -4.10
CA VAL A 142 8.70 2.28 -5.01
C VAL A 142 7.50 1.83 -4.19
N TRP A 143 6.39 2.55 -4.33
CA TRP A 143 5.12 2.27 -3.66
C TRP A 143 4.30 1.22 -4.39
N LEU A 144 3.84 0.22 -3.63
CA LEU A 144 2.90 -0.80 -4.07
C LEU A 144 1.56 -0.59 -3.32
N HIS A 145 0.54 -0.20 -4.07
CA HIS A 145 -0.78 0.15 -3.49
C HIS A 145 -1.49 -1.04 -2.85
N GLY A 146 -2.47 -0.77 -1.99
CA GLY A 146 -3.33 -1.72 -1.30
C GLY A 146 -4.43 -2.33 -2.18
N GLY A 147 -5.59 -2.58 -1.56
CA GLY A 147 -6.77 -3.14 -2.24
C GLY A 147 -6.70 -4.65 -2.48
N GLY A 148 -5.92 -5.38 -1.71
CA GLY A 148 -5.65 -6.80 -1.93
C GLY A 148 -4.93 -6.99 -3.26
N TYR A 149 -5.50 -7.82 -4.10
CA TYR A 149 -5.10 -8.02 -5.50
C TYR A 149 -6.28 -7.81 -6.45
N SER A 150 -7.36 -7.24 -5.94
CA SER A 150 -8.63 -7.07 -6.63
C SER A 150 -8.88 -5.64 -7.04
N ALA A 151 -8.31 -4.69 -6.33
CA ALA A 151 -8.62 -3.27 -6.43
C ALA A 151 -7.39 -2.40 -6.15
N GLY A 152 -7.57 -1.09 -6.31
CA GLY A 152 -6.58 -0.09 -6.00
C GLY A 152 -5.82 0.45 -7.21
N SER A 153 -5.04 1.49 -6.96
CA SER A 153 -4.14 2.08 -7.96
C SER A 153 -3.02 2.86 -7.29
N GLY A 154 -1.99 3.21 -8.05
CA GLY A 154 -0.89 4.06 -7.58
C GLY A 154 -1.24 5.54 -7.44
N GLN A 155 -2.53 5.90 -7.55
CA GLN A 155 -3.03 7.28 -7.53
C GLN A 155 -4.31 7.45 -6.71
N GLU A 156 -4.85 6.38 -6.13
CA GLU A 156 -6.19 6.33 -5.56
C GLU A 156 -6.43 7.17 -4.31
N LEU A 157 -5.38 7.49 -3.57
CA LEU A 157 -5.48 8.31 -2.36
C LEU A 157 -4.66 9.60 -2.50
N PRO A 158 -5.15 10.74 -1.95
CA PRO A 158 -4.38 11.98 -1.90
C PRO A 158 -3.00 11.77 -1.24
N SER A 159 -2.91 10.84 -0.29
CA SER A 159 -1.65 10.47 0.37
C SER A 159 -0.57 9.93 -0.56
N TYR A 160 -0.91 9.42 -1.74
CA TYR A 160 0.07 8.78 -2.63
C TYR A 160 0.86 9.79 -3.48
N ASP A 161 0.56 11.10 -3.38
CA ASP A 161 1.40 12.11 -4.02
C ASP A 161 2.81 12.09 -3.41
N GLY A 162 3.81 11.83 -4.24
CA GLY A 162 5.20 11.66 -3.80
C GLY A 162 5.96 12.95 -3.56
N ARG A 163 5.37 14.13 -3.84
CA ARG A 163 6.06 15.42 -3.82
C ARG A 163 6.70 15.73 -2.47
N ASN A 164 5.89 15.70 -1.39
CA ASN A 164 6.39 16.05 -0.05
C ASN A 164 7.48 15.08 0.45
N LEU A 165 7.34 13.79 0.14
CA LEU A 165 8.35 12.79 0.51
C LEU A 165 9.64 12.96 -0.30
N ALA A 166 9.54 13.27 -1.61
CA ALA A 166 10.67 13.51 -2.48
C ALA A 166 11.45 14.77 -2.08
N ASP A 167 10.73 15.87 -1.81
CA ASP A 167 11.31 17.15 -1.37
C ASP A 167 12.05 16.98 -0.04
N LYS A 168 11.35 16.48 0.98
CA LYS A 168 11.89 16.30 2.32
C LYS A 168 13.11 15.39 2.35
N GLY A 169 13.05 14.29 1.59
CA GLY A 169 14.04 13.23 1.67
C GLY A 169 15.19 13.34 0.68
N ASP A 170 15.17 14.26 -0.29
CA ASP A 170 16.04 14.17 -1.48
C ASP A 170 16.05 12.72 -2.01
N VAL A 171 14.84 12.17 -2.25
CA VAL A 171 14.60 10.81 -2.74
C VAL A 171 13.78 10.83 -4.01
N VAL A 172 13.82 9.76 -4.79
CA VAL A 172 12.90 9.54 -5.92
C VAL A 172 11.75 8.67 -5.44
N VAL A 173 10.51 9.14 -5.59
CA VAL A 173 9.30 8.38 -5.25
C VAL A 173 8.67 7.88 -6.54
N VAL A 174 8.31 6.61 -6.56
CA VAL A 174 7.64 5.95 -7.69
C VAL A 174 6.37 5.29 -7.19
N THR A 175 5.23 5.51 -7.86
CA THR A 175 4.01 4.72 -7.69
C THR A 175 3.66 4.04 -9.00
N LEU A 176 2.93 2.92 -8.96
CA LEU A 176 2.62 2.17 -10.18
C LEU A 176 1.25 1.49 -10.14
N ASN A 177 0.69 1.24 -11.32
CA ASN A 177 -0.46 0.37 -11.54
C ASN A 177 0.02 -0.97 -12.11
N HIS A 178 -0.69 -2.04 -11.80
CA HIS A 178 -0.50 -3.37 -12.36
C HIS A 178 -1.85 -4.04 -12.56
N ARG A 179 -1.92 -5.12 -13.31
CA ARG A 179 -3.18 -5.87 -13.50
C ARG A 179 -3.66 -6.48 -12.18
N LEU A 180 -4.96 -6.42 -11.99
CA LEU A 180 -5.68 -6.83 -10.78
C LEU A 180 -6.71 -7.92 -11.12
N ASN A 181 -7.32 -8.49 -10.09
CA ASN A 181 -8.47 -9.38 -10.16
C ASN A 181 -8.33 -10.47 -11.24
N VAL A 182 -9.38 -10.72 -11.99
CA VAL A 182 -9.40 -11.71 -13.07
C VAL A 182 -8.37 -11.42 -14.18
N LEU A 183 -7.97 -10.16 -14.37
CA LEU A 183 -6.97 -9.78 -15.38
C LEU A 183 -5.54 -10.09 -14.96
N GLY A 184 -5.26 -10.02 -13.64
CA GLY A 184 -3.92 -10.22 -13.09
C GLY A 184 -3.65 -11.61 -12.50
N PHE A 185 -4.72 -12.35 -12.10
CA PHE A 185 -4.55 -13.52 -11.24
C PHE A 185 -5.47 -14.72 -11.62
N LEU A 186 -6.10 -14.72 -12.80
CA LEU A 186 -6.84 -15.87 -13.29
C LEU A 186 -5.89 -16.97 -13.76
N ASP A 187 -5.85 -18.08 -13.03
CA ASP A 187 -4.98 -19.22 -13.36
C ASP A 187 -5.61 -20.11 -14.44
N LEU A 188 -5.12 -19.95 -15.66
CA LEU A 188 -5.47 -20.73 -16.84
C LEU A 188 -4.39 -21.75 -17.23
N SER A 189 -3.40 -21.99 -16.37
CA SER A 189 -2.24 -22.85 -16.68
C SER A 189 -2.61 -24.28 -17.06
N ALA A 190 -3.80 -24.75 -16.69
CA ALA A 190 -4.31 -26.06 -17.11
C ALA A 190 -4.75 -26.12 -18.59
N TYR A 191 -4.84 -24.98 -19.29
CA TYR A 191 -5.38 -24.89 -20.64
C TYR A 191 -4.32 -24.68 -21.75
N GLY A 192 -3.05 -24.77 -21.39
CA GLY A 192 -1.96 -24.71 -22.35
C GLY A 192 -0.74 -23.95 -21.87
N GLU A 193 0.42 -24.23 -22.45
CA GLU A 193 1.71 -23.67 -22.05
C GLU A 193 1.74 -22.13 -22.12
N LYS A 194 1.06 -21.52 -23.09
CA LYS A 194 0.99 -20.06 -23.20
C LYS A 194 0.37 -19.39 -21.97
N TYR A 195 -0.46 -20.11 -21.21
CA TYR A 195 -1.11 -19.63 -20.00
C TYR A 195 -0.36 -20.01 -18.71
N ALA A 196 0.84 -20.59 -18.82
CA ALA A 196 1.60 -21.10 -17.66
C ALA A 196 1.75 -20.08 -16.52
N TYR A 197 1.83 -18.80 -16.84
CA TYR A 197 2.08 -17.71 -15.88
C TYR A 197 0.84 -16.85 -15.57
N SER A 198 -0.34 -17.20 -16.12
CA SER A 198 -1.55 -16.37 -16.02
C SER A 198 -2.01 -16.13 -14.58
N GLY A 199 -1.84 -17.10 -13.67
CA GLY A 199 -2.14 -16.95 -12.24
C GLY A 199 -1.23 -15.97 -11.49
N ASN A 200 -0.16 -15.50 -12.12
CA ASN A 200 0.81 -14.56 -11.57
C ASN A 200 1.09 -13.36 -12.50
N ALA A 201 0.23 -13.11 -13.49
CA ALA A 201 0.43 -12.04 -14.46
C ALA A 201 0.59 -10.66 -13.80
N GLY A 202 -0.26 -10.34 -12.79
CA GLY A 202 -0.15 -9.09 -12.04
C GLY A 202 1.12 -8.98 -11.17
N LEU A 203 1.68 -10.10 -10.71
CA LEU A 203 2.98 -10.11 -10.02
C LEU A 203 4.12 -9.85 -11.01
N LEU A 204 4.05 -10.43 -12.19
CA LEU A 204 5.03 -10.18 -13.27
C LEU A 204 5.00 -8.75 -13.77
N ASP A 205 3.84 -8.07 -13.75
CA ASP A 205 3.73 -6.64 -14.06
C ASP A 205 4.57 -5.80 -13.09
N ILE A 206 4.55 -6.13 -11.79
CA ILE A 206 5.37 -5.42 -10.79
C ILE A 206 6.86 -5.70 -11.04
N VAL A 207 7.23 -6.92 -11.40
CA VAL A 207 8.62 -7.24 -11.78
C VAL A 207 9.04 -6.40 -12.99
N ALA A 208 8.19 -6.30 -14.02
CA ALA A 208 8.48 -5.46 -15.19
C ALA A 208 8.60 -3.96 -14.85
N ALA A 209 7.83 -3.47 -13.87
CA ALA A 209 8.01 -2.09 -13.38
C ALA A 209 9.35 -1.92 -12.67
N LEU A 210 9.81 -2.91 -11.92
CA LEU A 210 11.15 -2.88 -11.29
C LEU A 210 12.27 -2.99 -12.35
N ASP A 211 12.08 -3.76 -13.42
CA ASP A 211 12.99 -3.77 -14.58
C ASP A 211 13.08 -2.40 -15.24
N TRP A 212 11.92 -1.73 -15.38
CA TRP A 212 11.89 -0.37 -15.90
C TRP A 212 12.61 0.62 -14.99
N VAL A 213 12.43 0.53 -13.66
CA VAL A 213 13.14 1.35 -12.67
C VAL A 213 14.64 1.13 -12.79
N GLU A 214 15.12 -0.12 -12.85
CA GLU A 214 16.52 -0.45 -13.01
C GLU A 214 17.14 0.21 -14.25
N ALA A 215 16.42 0.18 -15.39
CA ALA A 215 16.90 0.70 -16.66
C ALA A 215 16.83 2.23 -16.80
N ASN A 216 15.92 2.91 -16.10
CA ASN A 216 15.56 4.29 -16.42
C ASN A 216 15.73 5.29 -15.26
N ILE A 217 15.72 4.83 -13.99
CA ILE A 217 15.59 5.75 -12.85
C ILE A 217 16.79 6.70 -12.70
N GLY A 218 17.93 6.34 -13.27
CA GLY A 218 19.12 7.19 -13.34
C GLY A 218 18.86 8.52 -14.06
N SER A 219 18.03 8.53 -15.12
CA SER A 219 17.60 9.75 -15.83
C SER A 219 16.74 10.67 -14.96
N PHE A 220 16.12 10.13 -13.92
CA PHE A 220 15.36 10.84 -12.91
C PHE A 220 16.17 11.10 -11.63
N GLY A 221 17.49 11.04 -11.70
CA GLY A 221 18.40 11.29 -10.58
C GLY A 221 18.39 10.24 -9.47
N GLY A 222 17.78 9.06 -9.71
CA GLY A 222 17.72 7.94 -8.76
C GLY A 222 18.89 6.97 -8.88
N ASP A 223 19.08 6.16 -7.84
CA ASP A 223 20.07 5.08 -7.80
C ASP A 223 19.37 3.73 -7.93
N ALA A 224 19.54 3.07 -9.09
CA ALA A 224 19.03 1.73 -9.32
C ALA A 224 19.65 0.68 -8.35
N GLY A 225 20.82 0.97 -7.75
CA GLY A 225 21.44 0.16 -6.70
C GLY A 225 20.92 0.46 -5.29
N ASN A 226 19.95 1.37 -5.11
CA ASN A 226 19.38 1.71 -3.81
C ASN A 226 17.86 1.88 -3.86
N VAL A 227 17.15 0.81 -4.21
CA VAL A 227 15.70 0.77 -4.35
C VAL A 227 15.07 0.15 -3.09
N THR A 228 14.08 0.84 -2.51
CA THR A 228 13.25 0.34 -1.44
C THR A 228 11.83 0.12 -1.97
N ILE A 229 11.31 -1.10 -1.89
CA ILE A 229 9.89 -1.37 -2.15
C ILE A 229 9.11 -1.23 -0.84
N PHE A 230 7.98 -0.53 -0.88
CA PHE A 230 7.13 -0.38 0.29
C PHE A 230 5.65 -0.41 -0.12
N GLY A 231 4.79 -0.89 0.76
CA GLY A 231 3.38 -1.02 0.43
C GLY A 231 2.54 -1.38 1.64
N GLN A 232 1.26 -1.03 1.57
CA GLN A 232 0.31 -1.21 2.64
C GLN A 232 -0.79 -2.21 2.24
N SER A 233 -1.31 -3.00 3.20
CA SER A 233 -2.37 -3.99 2.94
C SER A 233 -1.95 -5.02 1.87
N GLY A 234 -2.72 -5.16 0.80
CA GLY A 234 -2.32 -5.93 -0.38
C GLY A 234 -0.96 -5.52 -0.95
N GLY A 235 -0.56 -4.23 -0.81
CA GLY A 235 0.77 -3.75 -1.16
C GLY A 235 1.87 -4.35 -0.31
N GLY A 236 1.67 -4.45 1.00
CA GLY A 236 2.57 -5.18 1.89
C GLY A 236 2.64 -6.67 1.54
N GLY A 237 1.51 -7.25 1.11
CA GLY A 237 1.46 -8.61 0.57
C GLY A 237 2.29 -8.76 -0.70
N LYS A 238 2.24 -7.77 -1.61
CA LYS A 238 3.09 -7.71 -2.82
C LYS A 238 4.57 -7.64 -2.45
N VAL A 239 4.94 -6.77 -1.49
CA VAL A 239 6.31 -6.70 -0.95
C VAL A 239 6.77 -8.05 -0.41
N SER A 240 5.95 -8.70 0.44
CA SER A 240 6.28 -10.01 1.01
C SER A 240 6.45 -11.09 -0.07
N THR A 241 5.63 -11.06 -1.13
CA THR A 241 5.68 -12.01 -2.24
C THR A 241 6.90 -11.80 -3.12
N LEU A 242 7.26 -10.54 -3.44
CA LEU A 242 8.43 -10.21 -4.25
C LEU A 242 9.74 -10.69 -3.59
N LEU A 243 9.82 -10.69 -2.26
CA LEU A 243 10.95 -11.27 -1.51
C LEU A 243 11.14 -12.77 -1.77
N ALA A 244 10.10 -13.48 -2.27
CA ALA A 244 10.13 -14.90 -2.62
C ALA A 244 10.11 -15.15 -4.14
N THR A 245 10.07 -14.09 -4.97
CA THR A 245 9.97 -14.16 -6.44
C THR A 245 11.36 -14.10 -7.06
N PRO A 246 11.87 -15.17 -7.68
CA PRO A 246 13.25 -15.21 -8.21
C PRO A 246 13.55 -14.12 -9.24
N SER A 247 12.60 -13.78 -10.11
CA SER A 247 12.77 -12.72 -11.12
C SER A 247 12.84 -11.31 -10.54
N ALA A 248 12.47 -11.12 -9.27
CA ALA A 248 12.61 -9.85 -8.56
C ALA A 248 13.94 -9.71 -7.79
N LYS A 249 14.75 -10.78 -7.72
CA LYS A 249 16.01 -10.79 -6.99
C LYS A 249 16.99 -9.72 -7.55
N GLY A 250 17.50 -8.88 -6.65
CA GLY A 250 18.47 -7.81 -7.00
C GLY A 250 17.84 -6.54 -7.57
N LYS A 251 16.53 -6.50 -7.83
CA LYS A 251 15.84 -5.31 -8.36
C LYS A 251 15.40 -4.34 -7.27
N PHE A 252 15.47 -4.74 -6.02
CA PHE A 252 15.30 -3.90 -4.83
C PHE A 252 16.26 -4.34 -3.73
N HIS A 253 16.53 -3.44 -2.80
CA HIS A 253 17.59 -3.57 -1.82
C HIS A 253 17.08 -3.47 -0.38
N LYS A 254 15.86 -2.98 -0.18
CA LYS A 254 15.17 -2.85 1.11
C LYS A 254 13.67 -3.05 0.92
N ALA A 255 12.97 -3.44 1.98
CA ALA A 255 11.56 -3.77 1.93
C ALA A 255 10.82 -3.26 3.18
N ILE A 256 9.67 -2.59 2.98
CA ILE A 256 8.79 -2.15 4.06
C ILE A 256 7.41 -2.77 3.88
N VAL A 257 6.95 -3.53 4.86
CA VAL A 257 5.66 -4.22 4.87
C VAL A 257 4.74 -3.52 5.87
N GLN A 258 3.74 -2.81 5.36
CA GLN A 258 2.76 -2.07 6.15
C GLN A 258 1.43 -2.83 6.14
N SER A 259 1.01 -3.37 7.28
CA SER A 259 -0.29 -4.08 7.44
C SER A 259 -0.57 -5.10 6.32
N GLY A 260 0.47 -5.87 5.92
CA GLY A 260 0.36 -6.75 4.75
C GLY A 260 1.29 -7.96 4.81
N SER A 261 1.71 -8.40 5.98
CA SER A 261 2.59 -9.55 6.15
C SER A 261 1.97 -10.82 5.59
N MET A 262 2.48 -11.27 4.45
CA MET A 262 2.00 -12.46 3.75
C MET A 262 2.95 -13.64 3.98
N LEU A 263 2.59 -14.51 4.91
CA LEU A 263 3.35 -15.74 5.17
C LEU A 263 3.05 -16.82 4.14
N LYS A 264 1.78 -16.92 3.74
CA LYS A 264 1.26 -17.88 2.75
C LYS A 264 0.33 -17.17 1.79
N THR A 265 0.32 -17.64 0.55
CA THR A 265 -0.60 -17.21 -0.52
C THR A 265 -1.30 -18.41 -1.16
N MET A 266 -1.97 -18.21 -2.29
CA MET A 266 -2.76 -19.24 -2.96
C MET A 266 -1.91 -20.45 -3.36
N GLU A 267 -2.46 -21.64 -3.12
CA GLU A 267 -1.92 -22.89 -3.64
C GLU A 267 -2.43 -23.14 -5.06
N SER A 268 -1.58 -23.63 -5.96
CA SER A 268 -1.93 -23.85 -7.37
C SER A 268 -3.16 -24.75 -7.58
N ARG A 269 -3.41 -25.70 -6.67
CA ARG A 269 -4.62 -26.54 -6.76
C ARG A 269 -5.91 -25.72 -6.69
N TRP A 270 -5.94 -24.68 -5.84
CA TRP A 270 -7.14 -23.86 -5.67
C TRP A 270 -7.23 -22.76 -6.74
N SER A 271 -6.11 -22.16 -7.14
CA SER A 271 -6.12 -21.17 -8.22
C SER A 271 -6.55 -21.82 -9.56
N ARG A 272 -6.03 -22.99 -9.90
CA ARG A 272 -6.47 -23.77 -11.07
C ARG A 272 -7.93 -24.18 -10.98
N ARG A 273 -8.40 -24.54 -9.78
CA ARG A 273 -9.83 -24.87 -9.59
C ARG A 273 -10.74 -23.65 -9.78
N ILE A 274 -10.29 -22.45 -9.34
CA ILE A 274 -10.98 -21.19 -9.64
C ILE A 274 -10.98 -20.95 -11.16
N GLY A 275 -9.84 -21.09 -11.84
CA GLY A 275 -9.74 -20.95 -13.28
C GLY A 275 -10.70 -21.88 -14.03
N ALA A 276 -10.75 -23.16 -13.65
CA ALA A 276 -11.69 -24.11 -14.21
C ALA A 276 -13.16 -23.71 -13.95
N ALA A 277 -13.47 -23.21 -12.76
CA ALA A 277 -14.82 -22.77 -12.42
C ALA A 277 -15.26 -21.53 -13.23
N VAL A 278 -14.33 -20.62 -13.56
CA VAL A 278 -14.61 -19.48 -14.47
C VAL A 278 -14.96 -19.98 -15.87
N VAL A 279 -14.20 -20.92 -16.39
CA VAL A 279 -14.43 -21.53 -17.73
C VAL A 279 -15.78 -22.27 -17.74
N GLU A 280 -16.11 -23.02 -16.67
CA GLU A 280 -17.41 -23.68 -16.50
C GLU A 280 -18.57 -22.66 -16.47
N GLU A 281 -18.45 -21.59 -15.66
CA GLU A 281 -19.49 -20.55 -15.52
C GLU A 281 -19.78 -19.82 -16.83
N LEU A 282 -18.76 -19.65 -17.67
CA LEU A 282 -18.87 -19.01 -18.98
C LEU A 282 -19.34 -19.96 -20.10
N GLY A 283 -19.44 -21.26 -19.83
CA GLY A 283 -19.81 -22.27 -20.82
C GLY A 283 -18.78 -22.44 -21.93
N ILE A 284 -17.50 -22.15 -21.64
CA ILE A 284 -16.40 -22.26 -22.59
C ILE A 284 -15.81 -23.68 -22.52
N THR A 285 -15.56 -24.30 -23.65
CA THR A 285 -14.84 -25.59 -23.72
C THR A 285 -13.32 -25.36 -23.80
N PRO A 286 -12.49 -26.33 -23.35
CA PRO A 286 -11.02 -26.18 -23.38
C PRO A 286 -10.45 -25.77 -24.74
N GLY A 287 -11.03 -26.22 -25.84
CA GLY A 287 -10.60 -25.85 -27.20
C GLY A 287 -10.97 -24.42 -27.63
N ARG A 288 -11.75 -23.72 -26.84
CA ARG A 288 -12.22 -22.34 -27.09
C ARG A 288 -11.73 -21.36 -26.02
N ILE A 289 -10.73 -21.71 -25.24
CA ILE A 289 -10.22 -20.90 -24.12
C ILE A 289 -9.78 -19.49 -24.55
N ASP A 290 -9.30 -19.33 -25.76
CA ASP A 290 -8.85 -18.06 -26.33
C ASP A 290 -9.99 -17.03 -26.48
N GLU A 291 -11.26 -17.45 -26.44
CA GLU A 291 -12.40 -16.52 -26.42
C GLU A 291 -12.41 -15.62 -25.18
N LEU A 292 -11.74 -16.00 -24.10
CA LEU A 292 -11.59 -15.18 -22.92
C LEU A 292 -10.86 -13.85 -23.19
N HIS A 293 -9.96 -13.80 -24.19
CA HIS A 293 -9.26 -12.57 -24.57
C HIS A 293 -10.20 -11.49 -25.09
N ALA A 294 -11.28 -11.84 -25.79
CA ALA A 294 -12.26 -10.91 -26.35
C ALA A 294 -13.52 -10.77 -25.46
N MET A 295 -13.57 -11.46 -24.31
CA MET A 295 -14.72 -11.43 -23.42
C MET A 295 -14.90 -10.03 -22.81
N PRO A 296 -16.10 -9.42 -22.75
CA PRO A 296 -16.32 -8.20 -21.99
C PRO A 296 -15.85 -8.35 -20.54
N TYR A 297 -15.10 -7.36 -20.05
CA TYR A 297 -14.47 -7.40 -18.73
C TYR A 297 -15.49 -7.69 -17.61
N GLU A 298 -16.64 -7.02 -17.62
CA GLU A 298 -17.66 -7.16 -16.57
C GLU A 298 -18.23 -8.59 -16.53
N LYS A 299 -18.33 -9.24 -17.69
CA LYS A 299 -18.78 -10.64 -17.77
C LYS A 299 -17.72 -11.59 -17.20
N LEU A 300 -16.46 -11.33 -17.49
CA LEU A 300 -15.33 -12.10 -17.00
C LEU A 300 -15.18 -11.95 -15.48
N LEU A 301 -15.29 -10.71 -14.97
CA LEU A 301 -15.24 -10.42 -13.52
C LEU A 301 -16.38 -11.12 -12.78
N ALA A 302 -17.61 -10.99 -13.26
CA ALA A 302 -18.77 -11.62 -12.64
C ALA A 302 -18.68 -13.15 -12.59
N ALA A 303 -18.16 -13.76 -13.64
CA ALA A 303 -17.89 -15.21 -13.65
C ALA A 303 -16.80 -15.58 -12.62
N GLY A 304 -15.77 -14.75 -12.50
CA GLY A 304 -14.71 -14.90 -11.50
C GLY A 304 -15.20 -14.85 -10.07
N GLU A 305 -16.05 -13.88 -9.72
CA GLU A 305 -16.65 -13.75 -8.38
C GLU A 305 -17.48 -14.97 -8.01
N LYS A 306 -18.33 -15.46 -8.93
CA LYS A 306 -19.11 -16.70 -8.74
C LYS A 306 -18.21 -17.92 -8.58
N ALA A 307 -17.15 -18.01 -9.39
CA ALA A 307 -16.18 -19.11 -9.33
C ALA A 307 -15.47 -19.13 -7.96
N ILE A 308 -14.99 -17.99 -7.48
CA ILE A 308 -14.36 -17.86 -6.15
C ILE A 308 -15.33 -18.29 -5.06
N ALA A 309 -16.56 -17.81 -5.07
CA ALA A 309 -17.56 -18.16 -4.07
C ALA A 309 -17.88 -19.68 -4.07
N LYS A 310 -17.94 -20.31 -5.25
CA LYS A 310 -18.13 -21.76 -5.42
C LYS A 310 -16.94 -22.54 -4.85
N VAL A 311 -15.74 -22.19 -5.28
CA VAL A 311 -14.52 -22.93 -4.91
C VAL A 311 -14.14 -22.71 -3.44
N ARG A 312 -14.45 -21.54 -2.86
CA ARG A 312 -14.28 -21.32 -1.42
C ARG A 312 -15.09 -22.33 -0.59
N LYS A 313 -16.34 -22.62 -0.98
CA LYS A 313 -17.15 -23.65 -0.31
C LYS A 313 -16.57 -25.05 -0.45
N GLU A 314 -15.92 -25.36 -1.59
CA GLU A 314 -15.21 -26.62 -1.80
C GLU A 314 -13.98 -26.69 -0.88
N ALA A 315 -13.20 -25.62 -0.78
CA ALA A 315 -12.02 -25.50 0.07
C ALA A 315 -12.36 -25.61 1.57
N ASP A 316 -13.42 -24.94 2.02
CA ASP A 316 -13.90 -25.02 3.39
C ASP A 316 -14.29 -26.46 3.78
N LYS A 317 -14.99 -27.17 2.90
CA LYS A 317 -15.33 -28.60 3.09
C LYS A 317 -14.10 -29.50 3.15
N ALA A 318 -13.04 -29.13 2.46
CA ALA A 318 -11.76 -29.82 2.48
C ALA A 318 -10.88 -29.42 3.70
N GLY A 319 -11.38 -28.57 4.60
CA GLY A 319 -10.65 -28.08 5.77
C GLY A 319 -9.55 -27.05 5.45
N PHE A 320 -9.57 -26.47 4.24
CA PHE A 320 -8.61 -25.43 3.85
C PHE A 320 -9.14 -24.06 4.28
N VAL A 321 -8.47 -23.45 5.25
CA VAL A 321 -8.76 -22.11 5.72
C VAL A 321 -7.60 -21.20 5.33
N SER A 322 -7.87 -20.15 4.56
CA SER A 322 -6.88 -19.14 4.21
C SER A 322 -7.47 -17.75 4.38
N PHE A 323 -6.71 -16.85 4.96
CA PHE A 323 -7.06 -15.42 5.03
C PHE A 323 -7.17 -14.84 3.60
N ILE A 324 -6.26 -15.27 2.70
CA ILE A 324 -6.25 -14.88 1.31
C ILE A 324 -6.77 -16.05 0.47
N PHE A 325 -7.99 -15.92 -0.02
CA PHE A 325 -8.61 -16.86 -0.94
C PHE A 325 -9.32 -16.10 -2.06
N GLY A 326 -8.89 -16.32 -3.28
CA GLY A 326 -9.43 -15.63 -4.46
C GLY A 326 -8.30 -15.11 -5.35
N TRP A 327 -8.41 -13.87 -5.77
CA TRP A 327 -7.36 -13.23 -6.57
C TRP A 327 -6.14 -12.95 -5.71
N ALA A 328 -5.07 -13.68 -5.94
CA ALA A 328 -3.79 -13.49 -5.26
C ALA A 328 -2.68 -14.26 -6.01
N PRO A 329 -1.41 -13.90 -5.82
CA PRO A 329 -0.29 -14.66 -6.35
C PRO A 329 -0.37 -16.14 -5.96
N THR A 330 -0.01 -17.00 -6.88
CA THR A 330 -0.12 -18.45 -6.74
C THR A 330 1.26 -19.08 -6.67
N VAL A 331 1.44 -20.00 -5.72
CA VAL A 331 2.64 -20.86 -5.70
C VAL A 331 2.53 -21.83 -6.89
N ASP A 332 3.18 -21.47 -8.01
CA ASP A 332 3.13 -22.20 -9.27
C ASP A 332 4.38 -23.06 -9.55
N GLY A 333 5.39 -22.93 -8.69
CA GLY A 333 6.68 -23.62 -8.85
C GLY A 333 7.67 -22.92 -9.77
N SER A 334 7.30 -21.80 -10.40
CA SER A 334 8.10 -21.05 -11.36
C SER A 334 8.21 -19.58 -11.00
N VAL A 335 7.16 -18.77 -11.21
CA VAL A 335 7.14 -17.35 -10.86
C VAL A 335 7.23 -17.19 -9.35
N LEU A 336 6.47 -17.97 -8.62
CA LEU A 336 6.53 -18.08 -7.17
C LEU A 336 6.74 -19.55 -6.78
N PRO A 337 8.01 -19.97 -6.59
CA PRO A 337 8.34 -21.39 -6.38
C PRO A 337 7.97 -21.93 -5.00
N ARG A 338 7.71 -21.03 -4.02
CA ARG A 338 7.42 -21.38 -2.63
C ARG A 338 6.48 -20.37 -1.98
N GLN A 339 5.94 -20.74 -0.83
CA GLN A 339 5.23 -19.79 0.04
C GLN A 339 6.18 -18.64 0.47
N PRO A 340 5.69 -17.38 0.55
CA PRO A 340 6.55 -16.23 0.80
C PRO A 340 7.39 -16.32 2.07
N PHE A 341 6.77 -16.63 3.22
CA PHE A 341 7.45 -16.72 4.51
C PHE A 341 7.01 -17.97 5.31
N SER A 342 6.80 -19.08 4.64
CA SER A 342 6.46 -20.36 5.29
C SER A 342 7.17 -21.52 4.58
N PRO A 343 7.84 -22.42 5.36
CA PRO A 343 8.00 -22.42 6.82
C PRO A 343 9.06 -21.43 7.31
N ASP A 344 9.87 -20.85 6.43
CA ASP A 344 11.00 -19.98 6.70
C ASP A 344 11.08 -18.82 5.72
N ALA A 345 11.99 -17.85 5.95
CA ALA A 345 12.24 -16.73 5.03
C ALA A 345 12.88 -17.22 3.73
N PRO A 346 12.55 -16.62 2.57
CA PRO A 346 13.21 -16.92 1.31
C PRO A 346 14.71 -16.59 1.39
N GLU A 347 15.57 -17.48 0.88
CA GLU A 347 17.03 -17.25 0.93
C GLU A 347 17.43 -15.94 0.26
N GLN A 348 16.79 -15.57 -0.85
CA GLN A 348 17.07 -14.30 -1.54
C GLN A 348 16.73 -13.04 -0.73
N SER A 349 15.94 -13.16 0.35
CA SER A 349 15.63 -12.05 1.24
C SER A 349 16.66 -11.83 2.33
N LYS A 350 17.68 -12.72 2.45
CA LYS A 350 18.62 -12.75 3.58
C LYS A 350 19.29 -11.40 3.80
N ASP A 351 19.81 -10.81 2.74
CA ASP A 351 20.57 -9.56 2.79
C ASP A 351 19.72 -8.31 2.53
N VAL A 352 18.39 -8.45 2.53
CA VAL A 352 17.42 -7.34 2.38
C VAL A 352 16.96 -6.88 3.75
N PRO A 353 17.31 -5.67 4.22
CA PRO A 353 16.74 -5.08 5.42
C PRO A 353 15.22 -4.95 5.29
N MET A 354 14.52 -5.20 6.39
CA MET A 354 13.05 -5.12 6.40
C MET A 354 12.55 -4.23 7.53
N MET A 355 11.45 -3.50 7.26
CA MET A 355 10.64 -2.86 8.28
C MET A 355 9.21 -3.40 8.16
N ILE A 356 8.61 -3.83 9.28
CA ILE A 356 7.32 -4.52 9.30
C ILE A 356 6.46 -3.90 10.39
N GLY A 357 5.23 -3.50 10.06
CA GLY A 357 4.33 -2.95 11.07
C GLY A 357 2.86 -3.04 10.71
N THR A 358 2.04 -2.58 11.65
CA THR A 358 0.57 -2.58 11.56
C THR A 358 0.02 -1.34 12.24
N THR A 359 -1.25 -1.01 11.98
CA THR A 359 -2.01 -0.11 12.84
C THR A 359 -2.61 -0.91 14.01
N ILE A 360 -2.93 -0.22 15.11
CA ILE A 360 -3.53 -0.91 16.27
C ILE A 360 -5.02 -1.25 16.07
N HIS A 361 -5.73 -0.50 15.23
CA HIS A 361 -7.18 -0.62 14.99
C HIS A 361 -7.50 -0.92 13.51
N GLU A 362 -6.83 -1.84 12.87
CA GLU A 362 -6.91 -2.10 11.42
C GLU A 362 -8.34 -2.06 10.87
N PHE A 363 -9.17 -3.04 11.21
CA PHE A 363 -10.58 -3.08 10.83
C PHE A 363 -11.45 -3.08 12.09
N SER A 364 -11.48 -1.94 12.77
CA SER A 364 -12.21 -1.76 14.03
C SER A 364 -13.69 -2.01 13.84
N MET A 365 -14.27 -2.89 14.67
CA MET A 365 -15.70 -3.17 14.62
C MET A 365 -16.54 -1.93 14.89
N SER A 366 -16.12 -1.04 15.79
CA SER A 366 -16.86 0.20 16.09
C SER A 366 -16.85 1.19 14.92
N THR A 367 -15.85 1.17 14.06
CA THR A 367 -15.79 2.01 12.85
C THR A 367 -16.86 1.57 11.85
N TYR A 368 -16.96 0.26 11.58
CA TYR A 368 -17.84 -0.29 10.55
C TYR A 368 -19.27 -0.58 11.02
N VAL A 369 -19.48 -0.80 12.33
CA VAL A 369 -20.78 -1.13 12.93
C VAL A 369 -21.17 -0.04 13.92
N PRO A 370 -21.98 0.97 13.52
CA PRO A 370 -22.29 2.13 14.36
C PRO A 370 -22.85 1.79 15.75
N GLN A 371 -23.59 0.69 15.88
CA GLN A 371 -24.15 0.21 17.14
C GLN A 371 -23.09 -0.16 18.18
N LEU A 372 -21.87 -0.48 17.74
CA LEU A 372 -20.76 -0.85 18.62
C LEU A 372 -19.92 0.35 19.08
N ARG A 373 -20.18 1.56 18.57
CA ARG A 373 -19.46 2.79 18.96
C ARG A 373 -19.61 3.15 20.43
N THR A 374 -20.74 2.78 21.03
CA THR A 374 -21.09 3.03 22.44
C THR A 374 -21.16 1.75 23.28
N ILE A 375 -20.50 0.68 22.81
CA ILE A 375 -20.48 -0.58 23.54
C ILE A 375 -19.88 -0.42 24.93
N ASP A 376 -20.55 -0.94 25.95
CA ASP A 376 -20.00 -1.02 27.29
C ASP A 376 -19.14 -2.28 27.49
N LYS A 377 -18.47 -2.36 28.64
CA LYS A 377 -17.59 -3.50 28.95
C LYS A 377 -18.33 -4.85 28.93
N SER A 378 -19.58 -4.87 29.38
CA SER A 378 -20.40 -6.09 29.41
C SER A 378 -20.71 -6.58 28.01
N GLY A 379 -21.15 -5.65 27.12
CA GLY A 379 -21.41 -5.96 25.72
C GLY A 379 -20.15 -6.41 24.96
N ALA A 380 -19.01 -5.76 25.20
CA ALA A 380 -17.74 -6.16 24.61
C ALA A 380 -17.31 -7.57 25.05
N ILE A 381 -17.48 -7.91 26.32
CA ILE A 381 -17.20 -9.26 26.83
C ILE A 381 -18.12 -10.30 26.20
N GLU A 382 -19.41 -9.99 26.06
CA GLU A 382 -20.35 -10.89 25.39
C GLU A 382 -20.00 -11.12 23.92
N TYR A 383 -19.59 -10.06 23.21
CA TYR A 383 -19.07 -10.17 21.85
C TYR A 383 -17.84 -11.11 21.80
N LEU A 384 -16.88 -10.93 22.72
CA LEU A 384 -15.67 -11.76 22.77
C LEU A 384 -15.97 -13.23 23.10
N ARG A 385 -17.03 -13.52 23.87
CA ARG A 385 -17.46 -14.90 24.13
C ARG A 385 -17.84 -15.65 22.87
N THR A 386 -18.38 -14.95 21.86
CA THR A 386 -18.66 -15.58 20.57
C THR A 386 -17.40 -16.04 19.85
N LYS A 387 -16.26 -15.38 20.12
CA LYS A 387 -14.96 -15.64 19.47
C LYS A 387 -14.10 -16.62 20.27
N TYR A 388 -14.02 -16.44 21.59
CA TYR A 388 -13.08 -17.16 22.46
C TYR A 388 -13.74 -18.20 23.38
N GLY A 389 -15.09 -18.24 23.42
CA GLY A 389 -15.85 -19.19 24.25
C GLY A 389 -15.47 -19.11 25.73
N GLU A 390 -15.22 -20.26 26.35
CA GLU A 390 -14.82 -20.37 27.76
C GLU A 390 -13.45 -19.73 28.06
N ARG A 391 -12.63 -19.45 27.05
CA ARG A 391 -11.31 -18.82 27.22
C ARG A 391 -11.35 -17.29 27.18
N THR A 392 -12.54 -16.69 27.17
CA THR A 392 -12.69 -15.21 27.17
C THR A 392 -12.01 -14.56 28.38
N GLU A 393 -12.11 -15.13 29.57
CA GLU A 393 -11.46 -14.58 30.78
C GLU A 393 -9.92 -14.61 30.68
N GLU A 394 -9.35 -15.62 30.03
CA GLU A 394 -7.91 -15.67 29.73
C GLU A 394 -7.51 -14.56 28.79
N PHE A 395 -8.31 -14.32 27.73
CA PHE A 395 -8.10 -13.20 26.80
C PHE A 395 -8.14 -11.86 27.55
N LEU A 396 -9.17 -11.60 28.36
CA LEU A 396 -9.32 -10.35 29.09
C LEU A 396 -8.12 -10.06 29.99
N ARG A 397 -7.67 -11.06 30.76
CA ARG A 397 -6.49 -10.91 31.62
C ARG A 397 -5.22 -10.56 30.83
N LEU A 398 -5.01 -11.19 29.67
CA LEU A 398 -3.87 -10.90 28.80
C LEU A 398 -4.00 -9.51 28.14
N PHE A 399 -5.21 -9.14 27.74
CA PHE A 399 -5.50 -7.85 27.14
C PHE A 399 -5.28 -6.70 28.14
N GLU A 400 -5.84 -6.80 29.35
CA GLU A 400 -5.69 -5.81 30.43
C GLU A 400 -4.21 -5.64 30.85
N LYS A 401 -3.44 -6.72 30.82
CA LYS A 401 -2.00 -6.65 31.06
C LYS A 401 -1.25 -5.91 29.96
N THR A 402 -1.68 -6.08 28.70
CA THR A 402 -1.03 -5.50 27.51
C THR A 402 -1.41 -4.03 27.33
N TYR A 403 -2.67 -3.71 27.59
CA TYR A 403 -3.27 -2.39 27.40
C TYR A 403 -4.01 -1.95 28.68
N PRO A 404 -3.30 -1.50 29.74
CA PRO A 404 -3.92 -1.24 31.06
C PRO A 404 -4.95 -0.10 31.05
N ASP A 405 -4.77 0.89 30.14
CA ASP A 405 -5.61 2.09 30.05
C ASP A 405 -6.72 1.96 28.98
N TYR A 406 -7.11 0.74 28.63
CA TYR A 406 -8.07 0.49 27.55
C TYR A 406 -9.49 0.98 27.87
N GLN A 407 -10.22 1.35 26.82
CA GLN A 407 -11.66 1.57 26.84
C GLN A 407 -12.41 0.30 26.45
N ALA A 408 -13.72 0.20 26.80
CA ALA A 408 -14.52 -1.00 26.50
C ALA A 408 -14.49 -1.40 25.00
N LYS A 409 -14.54 -0.41 24.12
CA LYS A 409 -14.49 -0.64 22.66
C LYS A 409 -13.14 -1.19 22.18
N ASP A 410 -12.03 -0.95 22.90
CA ASP A 410 -10.72 -1.47 22.53
C ASP A 410 -10.66 -2.99 22.55
N LEU A 411 -11.47 -3.61 23.38
CA LEU A 411 -11.60 -5.07 23.46
C LEU A 411 -12.04 -5.70 22.12
N ILE A 412 -12.80 -4.95 21.30
CA ILE A 412 -13.31 -5.43 20.03
C ILE A 412 -12.66 -4.77 18.81
N ASP A 413 -11.96 -3.64 19.01
CA ASP A 413 -11.38 -2.83 17.95
C ASP A 413 -9.89 -3.09 17.74
N THR A 414 -9.16 -3.52 18.78
CA THR A 414 -7.73 -3.83 18.65
C THR A 414 -7.50 -4.94 17.62
N ASP A 415 -6.55 -4.72 16.72
CA ASP A 415 -6.28 -5.68 15.64
C ASP A 415 -5.68 -6.98 16.13
N PHE A 416 -6.33 -8.06 15.75
CA PHE A 416 -5.88 -9.42 15.97
C PHE A 416 -5.76 -10.21 14.66
N THR A 417 -5.79 -9.53 13.54
CA THR A 417 -5.75 -10.14 12.20
C THR A 417 -4.38 -9.96 11.54
N PHE A 418 -3.89 -8.74 11.49
CA PHE A 418 -2.63 -8.38 10.82
C PHE A 418 -1.42 -8.48 11.74
N ARG A 419 -1.55 -8.01 12.98
CA ARG A 419 -0.45 -8.00 13.96
C ARG A 419 0.17 -9.37 14.21
N PRO A 420 -0.58 -10.48 14.38
CA PRO A 420 0.00 -11.80 14.56
C PRO A 420 0.90 -12.24 13.40
N SER A 421 0.48 -11.96 12.16
CA SER A 421 1.26 -12.29 10.96
C SER A 421 2.50 -11.40 10.81
N ALA A 422 2.39 -10.11 11.18
CA ALA A 422 3.50 -9.17 11.16
C ALA A 422 4.62 -9.60 12.12
N ILE A 423 4.26 -9.95 13.36
CA ILE A 423 5.22 -10.45 14.34
C ILE A 423 5.82 -11.78 13.89
N GLU A 424 5.04 -12.69 13.32
CA GLU A 424 5.57 -13.95 12.81
C GLU A 424 6.56 -13.75 11.67
N GLN A 425 6.25 -12.87 10.72
CA GLN A 425 7.17 -12.52 9.63
C GLN A 425 8.47 -11.93 10.17
N ALA A 426 8.40 -11.03 11.17
CA ALA A 426 9.57 -10.46 11.81
C ALA A 426 10.42 -11.53 12.53
N VAL A 427 9.79 -12.45 13.26
CA VAL A 427 10.48 -13.60 13.91
C VAL A 427 11.18 -14.49 12.87
N ILE A 428 10.49 -14.83 11.79
CA ILE A 428 11.04 -15.67 10.70
C ILE A 428 12.22 -14.96 10.05
N LYS A 429 12.09 -13.65 9.74
CA LYS A 429 13.17 -12.84 9.16
C LYS A 429 14.37 -12.72 10.10
N ALA A 430 14.15 -12.43 11.39
CA ALA A 430 15.22 -12.33 12.38
C ALA A 430 15.98 -13.65 12.55
N ARG A 431 15.29 -14.78 12.53
CA ARG A 431 15.90 -16.13 12.62
C ARG A 431 16.72 -16.49 11.40
N GLN A 432 16.50 -15.86 10.25
CA GLN A 432 17.29 -16.08 9.05
C GLN A 432 18.77 -15.65 9.24
N GLY A 433 19.04 -14.69 10.14
CA GLY A 433 20.41 -14.28 10.49
C GLY A 433 21.12 -13.58 9.31
N GLY A 434 20.57 -12.50 8.84
CA GLY A 434 21.11 -11.66 7.76
C GLY A 434 20.87 -10.18 8.05
N ALA A 435 20.41 -9.44 7.06
CA ALA A 435 20.08 -8.02 7.20
C ALA A 435 19.03 -7.77 8.30
N PRO A 436 19.07 -6.58 8.95
CA PRO A 436 18.22 -6.26 10.09
C PRO A 436 16.74 -6.22 9.72
N VAL A 437 15.90 -6.49 10.72
CA VAL A 437 14.47 -6.23 10.66
C VAL A 437 14.06 -5.32 11.81
N TYR A 438 13.17 -4.36 11.53
CA TYR A 438 12.57 -3.45 12.49
C TYR A 438 11.08 -3.65 12.53
N THR A 439 10.45 -3.48 13.70
CA THR A 439 8.99 -3.59 13.81
C THR A 439 8.39 -2.34 14.40
N TYR A 440 7.16 -2.01 13.97
CA TYR A 440 6.40 -0.89 14.51
C TYR A 440 4.91 -1.24 14.72
N MET A 441 4.24 -0.38 15.49
CA MET A 441 2.79 -0.31 15.58
C MET A 441 2.37 1.17 15.51
N PHE A 442 1.47 1.51 14.60
CA PHE A 442 0.90 2.84 14.50
C PHE A 442 -0.35 2.91 15.39
N ALA A 443 -0.34 3.80 16.37
CA ALA A 443 -1.35 3.91 17.42
C ALA A 443 -1.96 5.31 17.55
N TRP A 444 -1.61 6.26 16.67
CA TRP A 444 -2.21 7.57 16.64
C TRP A 444 -3.66 7.48 16.14
N GLU A 445 -4.59 8.09 16.88
CA GLU A 445 -6.02 8.07 16.53
C GLU A 445 -6.43 9.39 15.87
N SER A 446 -7.14 9.27 14.73
CA SER A 446 -7.67 10.42 14.01
C SER A 446 -8.77 11.11 14.79
N PRO A 447 -8.75 12.46 14.88
CA PRO A 447 -9.85 13.24 15.46
C PRO A 447 -11.04 13.40 14.49
N VAL A 448 -10.90 13.00 13.24
CA VAL A 448 -11.91 13.20 12.19
C VAL A 448 -13.19 12.44 12.52
N LEU A 449 -14.33 13.05 12.22
CA LEU A 449 -15.66 12.48 12.49
C LEU A 449 -15.82 12.03 13.97
N ASP A 450 -15.44 12.92 14.91
CA ASP A 450 -15.49 12.64 16.35
C ASP A 450 -14.69 11.40 16.78
N GLY A 451 -13.60 11.10 16.05
CA GLY A 451 -12.68 10.00 16.37
C GLY A 451 -13.18 8.59 16.00
N ILE A 452 -14.23 8.45 15.19
CA ILE A 452 -14.75 7.12 14.82
C ILE A 452 -13.78 6.30 13.98
N LEU A 453 -12.86 6.97 13.26
CA LEU A 453 -11.86 6.28 12.45
C LEU A 453 -10.78 5.61 13.28
N ARG A 454 -10.50 6.16 14.46
CA ARG A 454 -9.42 5.68 15.31
C ARG A 454 -8.08 5.61 14.55
N SER A 455 -7.28 4.60 14.83
CA SER A 455 -6.07 4.24 14.08
C SER A 455 -6.39 3.17 13.03
N THR A 456 -7.36 3.45 12.14
CA THR A 456 -7.89 2.47 11.19
C THR A 456 -6.88 2.04 10.15
N HIS A 457 -7.20 0.99 9.41
CA HIS A 457 -6.42 0.50 8.26
C HIS A 457 -6.08 1.63 7.30
N CYS A 458 -4.84 1.72 6.82
CA CYS A 458 -4.30 2.78 5.96
C CYS A 458 -4.03 4.13 6.68
N MET A 459 -4.34 4.30 7.98
CA MET A 459 -4.18 5.57 8.67
C MET A 459 -2.73 6.09 8.69
N GLU A 460 -1.75 5.20 8.66
CA GLU A 460 -0.33 5.57 8.69
C GLU A 460 0.19 6.12 7.34
N ILE A 461 -0.53 5.93 6.24
CA ILE A 461 -0.05 6.28 4.89
C ILE A 461 0.20 7.79 4.73
N PRO A 462 -0.73 8.70 5.14
CA PRO A 462 -0.46 10.14 5.10
C PRO A 462 0.80 10.55 5.86
N PHE A 463 1.13 9.85 6.93
CA PHE A 463 2.32 10.10 7.76
C PHE A 463 3.60 9.61 7.08
N VAL A 464 3.55 8.47 6.42
CA VAL A 464 4.67 7.92 5.65
C VAL A 464 5.06 8.83 4.49
N PHE A 465 4.08 9.33 3.74
CA PHE A 465 4.29 10.21 2.60
C PHE A 465 4.49 11.69 2.97
N ASN A 466 4.40 12.04 4.27
CA ASN A 466 4.43 13.42 4.76
C ASN A 466 3.29 14.29 4.20
N ASN A 467 2.12 13.69 4.03
CA ASN A 467 0.91 14.25 3.41
C ASN A 467 -0.27 14.37 4.39
N ALA A 468 0.01 14.53 5.69
CA ALA A 468 -1.05 14.64 6.70
C ALA A 468 -1.92 15.89 6.49
N ASP A 469 -1.41 16.96 5.90
CA ASP A 469 -2.14 18.15 5.47
C ASP A 469 -2.94 17.93 4.19
N ILE A 470 -2.36 17.25 3.20
CA ILE A 470 -3.00 16.95 1.92
C ILE A 470 -4.20 16.02 2.12
N HIS A 471 -4.08 15.06 3.03
CA HIS A 471 -5.15 14.12 3.36
C HIS A 471 -5.84 14.46 4.69
N ALA A 472 -6.19 15.73 4.87
CA ALA A 472 -6.84 16.23 6.08
C ALA A 472 -8.21 15.59 6.36
N SER A 473 -8.91 15.10 5.35
CA SER A 473 -10.15 14.32 5.53
C SER A 473 -9.92 13.02 6.33
N MET A 474 -8.70 12.52 6.38
CA MET A 474 -8.30 11.34 7.13
C MET A 474 -7.61 11.69 8.47
N THR A 475 -6.78 12.73 8.48
CA THR A 475 -5.90 13.08 9.61
C THR A 475 -6.38 14.27 10.43
N GLY A 476 -7.30 15.07 9.91
CA GLY A 476 -7.67 16.37 10.46
C GLY A 476 -6.67 17.49 10.18
N GLY A 477 -5.47 17.20 9.68
CA GLY A 477 -4.44 18.19 9.35
C GLY A 477 -3.94 19.01 10.55
N GLY A 478 -4.20 18.58 11.79
CA GLY A 478 -3.79 19.26 13.00
C GLY A 478 -2.28 19.22 13.25
N LYS A 479 -1.82 20.04 14.20
CA LYS A 479 -0.38 20.18 14.51
C LYS A 479 0.26 18.84 14.91
N ASP A 480 -0.42 18.05 15.71
CA ASP A 480 0.01 16.73 16.16
C ASP A 480 0.18 15.74 15.01
N ALA A 481 -0.76 15.72 14.05
CA ALA A 481 -0.65 14.91 12.84
C ALA A 481 0.55 15.32 11.98
N LEU A 482 0.78 16.63 11.81
CA LEU A 482 1.91 17.16 11.03
C LEU A 482 3.26 16.83 11.68
N GLU A 483 3.38 16.99 13.00
CA GLU A 483 4.59 16.68 13.76
C GLU A 483 4.90 15.16 13.74
N LEU A 484 3.88 14.31 13.82
CA LEU A 484 4.07 12.88 13.70
C LEU A 484 4.44 12.48 12.27
N ALA A 485 3.80 13.09 11.25
CA ALA A 485 4.14 12.86 9.85
C ALA A 485 5.59 13.24 9.54
N ASP A 486 6.06 14.36 10.12
CA ASP A 486 7.46 14.78 9.99
C ASP A 486 8.43 13.73 10.56
N ARG A 487 8.19 13.24 11.77
CA ARG A 487 9.03 12.21 12.42
C ARG A 487 8.98 10.88 11.69
N MET A 488 7.77 10.45 11.27
CA MET A 488 7.55 9.14 10.69
C MET A 488 8.11 9.06 9.26
N SER A 489 7.83 10.06 8.41
CA SER A 489 8.40 10.12 7.06
C SER A 489 9.93 10.17 7.07
N GLN A 490 10.54 10.87 8.07
CA GLN A 490 12.00 10.87 8.22
C GLN A 490 12.57 9.48 8.52
N ALA A 491 11.88 8.66 9.31
CA ALA A 491 12.29 7.28 9.57
C ALA A 491 12.25 6.41 8.28
N TRP A 492 11.21 6.55 7.46
CA TRP A 492 11.12 5.88 6.15
C TRP A 492 12.22 6.33 5.19
N ILE A 493 12.50 7.63 5.13
CA ILE A 493 13.60 8.20 4.32
C ILE A 493 14.96 7.63 4.78
N ASN A 494 15.24 7.61 6.08
CA ASN A 494 16.49 7.07 6.62
C ASN A 494 16.63 5.58 6.29
N PHE A 495 15.56 4.81 6.49
CA PHE A 495 15.54 3.41 6.13
C PHE A 495 15.77 3.19 4.63
N ALA A 496 15.12 3.98 3.77
CA ALA A 496 15.35 3.91 2.32
C ALA A 496 16.80 4.25 1.96
N ARG A 497 17.44 5.15 2.67
CA ARG A 497 18.83 5.56 2.45
C ARG A 497 19.84 4.51 2.91
N THR A 498 19.66 3.96 4.11
CA THR A 498 20.71 3.19 4.82
C THR A 498 20.27 1.78 5.24
N GLY A 499 18.98 1.50 5.32
CA GLY A 499 18.43 0.29 5.96
C GLY A 499 18.24 0.43 7.47
N ASP A 500 18.50 1.61 8.04
CA ASP A 500 18.30 1.95 9.45
C ASP A 500 17.28 3.09 9.57
N PRO A 501 16.12 2.91 10.25
CA PRO A 501 15.08 3.93 10.38
C PRO A 501 15.36 4.97 11.48
N ASN A 502 16.43 4.83 12.24
CA ASN A 502 16.73 5.71 13.37
C ASN A 502 16.85 7.18 12.96
N THR A 503 16.29 8.07 13.76
CA THR A 503 16.34 9.54 13.63
C THR A 503 16.67 10.17 14.97
N LYS A 504 17.07 11.45 14.97
CA LYS A 504 17.31 12.20 16.20
C LYS A 504 16.01 12.54 16.97
N ASP A 505 14.87 12.53 16.29
CA ASP A 505 13.57 12.98 16.78
C ASP A 505 12.65 11.81 17.20
N LEU A 506 13.18 10.59 17.18
CA LEU A 506 12.53 9.37 17.67
C LEU A 506 13.39 8.72 18.77
N PRO A 507 12.79 7.96 19.68
CA PRO A 507 13.53 7.08 20.58
C PRO A 507 14.45 6.15 19.78
N GLN A 508 15.58 5.73 20.35
CA GLN A 508 16.45 4.74 19.73
C GLN A 508 15.64 3.48 19.38
N TRP A 509 15.54 3.17 18.11
CA TRP A 509 14.77 2.04 17.59
C TRP A 509 15.69 0.84 17.37
N PRO A 510 15.65 -0.19 18.23
CA PRO A 510 16.53 -1.35 18.12
C PRO A 510 16.14 -2.25 16.95
N VAL A 511 17.14 -2.95 16.41
CA VAL A 511 16.90 -4.09 15.53
C VAL A 511 16.06 -5.14 16.28
N TYR A 512 15.01 -5.63 15.65
CA TYR A 512 14.17 -6.68 16.23
C TYR A 512 14.96 -7.96 16.44
N ASN A 513 14.86 -8.50 17.64
CA ASN A 513 15.33 -9.84 17.96
C ASN A 513 14.25 -10.62 18.70
N CYS A 514 14.30 -11.95 18.61
CA CYS A 514 13.24 -12.83 19.16
C CYS A 514 13.16 -12.83 20.70
N SER A 515 14.22 -12.39 21.40
CA SER A 515 14.25 -12.34 22.87
C SER A 515 13.57 -11.08 23.39
N GLU A 516 13.85 -9.93 22.80
CA GLU A 516 13.38 -8.62 23.27
C GLU A 516 12.09 -8.18 22.58
N GLY A 517 11.90 -8.53 21.30
CA GLY A 517 10.69 -8.20 20.54
C GLY A 517 10.40 -6.71 20.52
N ALA A 518 11.43 -5.88 20.22
CA ALA A 518 11.32 -4.43 20.20
C ALA A 518 10.38 -3.96 19.09
N ALA A 519 9.46 -3.04 19.41
CA ALA A 519 8.57 -2.38 18.44
C ALA A 519 8.50 -0.87 18.73
N MET A 520 8.67 -0.05 17.70
CA MET A 520 8.39 1.38 17.76
C MET A 520 6.88 1.58 17.76
N ILE A 521 6.37 2.30 18.74
CA ILE A 521 4.98 2.73 18.81
C ILE A 521 4.89 4.16 18.32
N PHE A 522 4.24 4.38 17.20
CA PHE A 522 4.00 5.71 16.65
C PHE A 522 2.71 6.29 17.20
N ASN A 523 2.82 7.34 17.96
CA ASN A 523 1.75 8.15 18.54
C ASN A 523 2.27 9.57 18.76
N ASN A 524 1.49 10.46 19.37
CA ASN A 524 1.94 11.80 19.76
C ASN A 524 3.26 11.71 20.56
N ASP A 525 3.33 10.82 21.53
CA ASP A 525 4.56 10.42 22.21
C ASP A 525 5.02 9.06 21.67
N CYS A 526 6.04 9.07 20.82
CA CYS A 526 6.63 7.85 20.29
C CYS A 526 7.49 7.15 21.34
N GLU A 527 7.36 5.83 21.44
CA GLU A 527 8.14 5.02 22.40
C GLU A 527 8.54 3.66 21.79
N VAL A 528 9.54 3.02 22.38
CA VAL A 528 9.86 1.61 22.06
C VAL A 528 9.31 0.71 23.15
N ARG A 529 8.51 -0.28 22.76
CA ARG A 529 8.03 -1.32 23.66
C ARG A 529 8.68 -2.67 23.35
N TYR A 530 8.91 -3.47 24.39
CA TYR A 530 9.57 -4.76 24.29
C TYR A 530 8.62 -5.88 24.67
N ASN A 531 8.39 -6.85 23.76
CA ASN A 531 7.52 -8.02 23.99
C ASN A 531 6.13 -7.67 24.57
N HIS A 532 5.63 -6.46 24.37
CA HIS A 532 4.46 -5.93 25.08
C HIS A 532 3.17 -6.73 24.82
N ASP A 533 2.99 -7.24 23.60
CA ASP A 533 1.82 -7.98 23.15
C ASP A 533 2.10 -9.48 22.92
N LYS A 534 3.27 -9.98 23.25
CA LYS A 534 3.74 -11.34 22.94
C LYS A 534 2.81 -12.44 23.44
N GLU A 535 2.39 -12.40 24.71
CA GLU A 535 1.54 -13.43 25.29
C GLU A 535 0.11 -13.36 24.73
N LEU A 536 -0.39 -12.14 24.49
CA LEU A 536 -1.69 -11.93 23.85
C LEU A 536 -1.69 -12.47 22.42
N ILE A 537 -0.68 -12.15 21.60
CA ILE A 537 -0.52 -12.68 20.24
C ILE A 537 -0.42 -14.20 20.23
N LYS A 538 0.35 -14.80 21.18
CA LYS A 538 0.46 -16.24 21.33
C LYS A 538 -0.89 -16.90 21.65
N PHE A 539 -1.71 -16.25 22.47
CA PHE A 539 -3.07 -16.70 22.76
C PHE A 539 -3.95 -16.64 21.51
N ILE A 540 -3.98 -15.49 20.82
CA ILE A 540 -4.85 -15.25 19.67
C ILE A 540 -4.58 -16.21 18.51
N ARG A 541 -3.32 -16.58 18.28
CA ARG A 541 -2.92 -17.55 17.24
C ARG A 541 -3.49 -18.95 17.40
N GLN A 542 -4.05 -19.28 18.55
CA GLN A 542 -4.72 -20.56 18.78
C GLN A 542 -6.14 -20.59 18.18
N PHE A 543 -6.66 -19.44 17.76
CA PHE A 543 -7.99 -19.30 17.17
C PHE A 543 -7.86 -18.97 15.67
N PRO A 544 -8.59 -19.68 14.80
CA PRO A 544 -8.50 -19.42 13.37
C PRO A 544 -9.03 -18.04 13.03
N THR A 545 -8.23 -17.25 12.34
CA THR A 545 -8.67 -15.98 11.71
C THR A 545 -9.28 -16.32 10.35
N ARG A 546 -10.59 -16.14 10.22
CA ARG A 546 -11.24 -16.10 8.90
C ARG A 546 -11.05 -14.69 8.35
N GLY A 547 -10.65 -14.56 7.07
CA GLY A 547 -10.63 -13.28 6.38
C GLY A 547 -12.03 -12.67 6.29
N PHE A 548 -12.07 -11.34 6.12
CA PHE A 548 -13.30 -10.57 5.93
C PHE A 548 -14.05 -10.98 4.66
#